data_2f2725fb0d45d011ab09874aa9122281
#
_entry.id   2f2725fb0d45d011ab09874aa9122281
#
_cell.length_a   1.000
_cell.length_b   1.000
_cell.length_c   1.000
_cell.angle_alpha   90.00
_cell.angle_beta   90.00
_cell.angle_gamma   90.00
#
_symmetry.space_group_name_H-M   'P 1'
#
loop_
_entity.id
_entity.type
_entity.pdbx_description
1 polymer ?
#
loop_
_entity_poly.entity_id
_entity_poly.type
_entity_poly.pdbx_seq_one_letter_code
_entity_poly.pdbx_strand_id
1 'polypeptide(L)'
;MEQYRFEAEGPAGRIEAHAYDPGKRRGIALIAHPHPLFGGTMDNKIAQTLAKSFLELGYLSVRFNFRGVGTSSGTYDEGIGETEDALALLEFLKKREGNLPLALAGFSFGGFVQAKVANRIEAEKVALVAPAVGKYDVPEVKQDLLLIHGEEDEVIPLSDLFEWARPQGHAVTVLPGASHFFHGRLAQLKKIVVDSFKD
;
A
#
# COMPACT_ATOMS: atom_id res chain seq x y z
N MET A 1 -14.49 -17.05 -1.13
CA MET A 1 -13.21 -16.33 -0.88
C MET A 1 -12.08 -17.30 -1.12
N GLU A 2 -11.21 -16.99 -2.03
CA GLU A 2 -10.03 -17.77 -2.39
C GLU A 2 -8.77 -16.97 -2.09
N GLN A 3 -7.66 -17.66 -1.80
CA GLN A 3 -6.36 -17.03 -1.69
C GLN A 3 -5.33 -17.89 -2.43
N TYR A 4 -4.42 -17.24 -3.14
CA TYR A 4 -3.40 -17.93 -3.91
C TYR A 4 -2.14 -17.07 -4.07
N ARG A 5 -0.99 -17.73 -4.14
CA ARG A 5 0.28 -17.12 -4.51
C ARG A 5 0.51 -17.27 -6.01
N PHE A 6 1.16 -16.28 -6.60
CA PHE A 6 1.53 -16.28 -8.00
C PHE A 6 2.78 -15.44 -8.21
N GLU A 7 3.35 -15.55 -9.39
CA GLU A 7 4.50 -14.77 -9.83
C GLU A 7 4.11 -13.98 -11.08
N ALA A 8 4.68 -12.77 -11.20
CA ALA A 8 4.59 -11.93 -12.39
C ALA A 8 6.00 -11.54 -12.84
N GLU A 9 6.16 -11.20 -14.11
CA GLU A 9 7.40 -10.64 -14.63
C GLU A 9 7.41 -9.11 -14.41
N GLY A 10 8.51 -8.61 -13.89
CA GLY A 10 8.80 -7.20 -13.72
C GLY A 10 10.15 -6.81 -14.31
N PRO A 11 10.52 -5.52 -14.25
CA PRO A 11 11.78 -5.02 -14.80
C PRO A 11 13.04 -5.67 -14.22
N ALA A 12 12.99 -6.09 -12.96
CA ALA A 12 14.10 -6.80 -12.29
C ALA A 12 13.97 -8.32 -12.39
N GLY A 13 12.97 -8.85 -13.08
CA GLY A 13 12.63 -10.27 -13.17
C GLY A 13 11.38 -10.60 -12.36
N ARG A 14 11.37 -11.73 -11.67
CA ARG A 14 10.21 -12.26 -10.95
C ARG A 14 9.72 -11.33 -9.82
N ILE A 15 8.40 -11.15 -9.73
CA ILE A 15 7.71 -10.48 -8.62
C ILE A 15 6.83 -11.52 -7.92
N GLU A 16 7.12 -11.82 -6.67
CA GLU A 16 6.29 -12.71 -5.83
C GLU A 16 5.07 -11.95 -5.31
N ALA A 17 3.87 -12.53 -5.49
CA ALA A 17 2.62 -11.92 -5.08
C ALA A 17 1.65 -12.90 -4.43
N HIS A 18 0.73 -12.38 -3.61
CA HIS A 18 -0.31 -13.13 -2.92
C HIS A 18 -1.65 -12.39 -3.05
N ALA A 19 -2.63 -13.04 -3.63
CA ALA A 19 -3.97 -12.50 -3.83
C ALA A 19 -4.99 -13.05 -2.84
N TYR A 20 -5.92 -12.18 -2.44
CA TYR A 20 -7.19 -12.52 -1.81
C TYR A 20 -8.31 -12.18 -2.79
N ASP A 21 -9.08 -13.18 -3.21
CA ASP A 21 -10.14 -13.05 -4.20
C ASP A 21 -11.52 -13.13 -3.55
N PRO A 22 -12.36 -12.08 -3.67
CA PRO A 22 -13.72 -12.10 -3.18
C PRO A 22 -14.68 -12.91 -4.06
N GLY A 23 -14.24 -13.36 -5.24
CA GLY A 23 -15.05 -13.98 -6.28
C GLY A 23 -15.69 -12.95 -7.21
N LYS A 24 -16.68 -12.18 -6.74
CA LYS A 24 -17.19 -11.02 -7.49
C LYS A 24 -16.31 -9.80 -7.17
N ARG A 25 -15.55 -9.34 -8.14
CA ARG A 25 -14.56 -8.29 -7.99
C ARG A 25 -15.12 -6.93 -8.36
N ARG A 26 -15.05 -5.99 -7.44
CA ARG A 26 -15.35 -4.56 -7.65
C ARG A 26 -14.19 -3.84 -8.35
N GLY A 27 -12.95 -4.23 -8.03
CA GLY A 27 -11.73 -3.63 -8.51
C GLY A 27 -10.52 -4.46 -8.14
N ILE A 28 -9.33 -3.91 -8.37
CA ILE A 28 -8.04 -4.48 -7.97
C ILE A 28 -7.39 -3.53 -6.97
N ALA A 29 -6.99 -4.03 -5.80
CA ALA A 29 -6.22 -3.27 -4.82
C ALA A 29 -4.78 -3.82 -4.76
N LEU A 30 -3.79 -2.96 -4.96
CA LEU A 30 -2.37 -3.31 -4.81
C LEU A 30 -1.83 -2.77 -3.49
N ILE A 31 -1.28 -3.66 -2.68
CA ILE A 31 -0.79 -3.34 -1.33
C ILE A 31 0.72 -3.49 -1.24
N ALA A 32 1.40 -2.42 -0.84
CA ALA A 32 2.83 -2.34 -0.67
C ALA A 32 3.25 -2.40 0.80
N HIS A 33 4.26 -3.24 1.08
CA HIS A 33 4.79 -3.49 2.44
C HIS A 33 5.83 -2.43 2.88
N PRO A 34 6.22 -2.40 4.17
CA PRO A 34 7.23 -1.44 4.66
C PRO A 34 8.63 -1.76 4.14
N HIS A 35 9.61 -1.00 4.63
CA HIS A 35 10.98 -0.96 4.10
C HIS A 35 11.64 -2.34 4.00
N PRO A 36 12.09 -2.76 2.80
CA PRO A 36 12.63 -4.10 2.56
C PRO A 36 13.90 -4.40 3.38
N LEU A 37 14.79 -3.43 3.53
CA LEU A 37 16.05 -3.64 4.28
C LEU A 37 15.86 -3.69 5.79
N PHE A 38 14.68 -3.34 6.30
CA PHE A 38 14.34 -3.44 7.73
C PHE A 38 13.35 -4.57 8.02
N GLY A 39 13.40 -5.64 7.22
CA GLY A 39 12.59 -6.83 7.42
C GLY A 39 11.16 -6.72 6.90
N GLY A 40 10.87 -5.68 6.09
CA GLY A 40 9.57 -5.56 5.41
C GLY A 40 9.35 -6.67 4.40
N THR A 41 8.18 -7.28 4.46
CA THR A 41 7.70 -8.30 3.49
C THR A 41 6.20 -8.13 3.28
N MET A 42 5.65 -8.74 2.22
CA MET A 42 4.21 -8.76 1.98
C MET A 42 3.40 -9.42 3.12
N ASP A 43 4.05 -10.17 4.00
CA ASP A 43 3.43 -10.80 5.16
C ASP A 43 3.46 -9.92 6.43
N ASN A 44 3.91 -8.66 6.32
CA ASN A 44 3.77 -7.66 7.38
C ASN A 44 2.29 -7.54 7.81
N LYS A 45 2.05 -7.43 9.12
CA LYS A 45 0.69 -7.43 9.68
C LYS A 45 -0.17 -6.26 9.21
N ILE A 46 0.42 -5.08 8.98
CA ILE A 46 -0.30 -3.91 8.45
C ILE A 46 -0.65 -4.12 6.98
N ALA A 47 0.29 -4.60 6.17
CA ALA A 47 0.03 -4.95 4.77
C ALA A 47 -1.08 -6.02 4.65
N GLN A 48 -1.07 -7.04 5.52
CA GLN A 48 -2.15 -8.03 5.57
C GLN A 48 -3.49 -7.40 6.00
N THR A 49 -3.47 -6.46 6.94
CA THR A 49 -4.67 -5.76 7.41
C THR A 49 -5.27 -4.92 6.30
N LEU A 50 -4.46 -4.16 5.57
CA LEU A 50 -4.88 -3.40 4.39
C LEU A 50 -5.48 -4.33 3.32
N ALA A 51 -4.82 -5.45 3.03
CA ALA A 51 -5.32 -6.43 2.07
C ALA A 51 -6.69 -7.00 2.47
N LYS A 52 -6.88 -7.32 3.76
CA LYS A 52 -8.17 -7.78 4.28
C LYS A 52 -9.24 -6.70 4.27
N SER A 53 -8.87 -5.42 4.41
CA SER A 53 -9.80 -4.29 4.29
C SER A 53 -10.34 -4.17 2.87
N PHE A 54 -9.45 -4.18 1.87
CA PHE A 54 -9.85 -4.11 0.47
C PHE A 54 -10.59 -5.37 -0.01
N LEU A 55 -10.25 -6.55 0.52
CA LEU A 55 -11.03 -7.76 0.28
C LEU A 55 -12.48 -7.61 0.77
N GLU A 56 -12.68 -7.05 1.98
CA GLU A 56 -14.02 -6.80 2.54
C GLU A 56 -14.81 -5.79 1.71
N LEU A 57 -14.12 -4.82 1.10
CA LEU A 57 -14.68 -3.86 0.14
C LEU A 57 -14.95 -4.45 -1.25
N GLY A 58 -14.66 -5.75 -1.46
CA GLY A 58 -14.92 -6.47 -2.72
C GLY A 58 -13.82 -6.35 -3.77
N TYR A 59 -12.62 -5.93 -3.42
CA TYR A 59 -11.48 -5.88 -4.35
C TYR A 59 -10.73 -7.22 -4.41
N LEU A 60 -10.25 -7.58 -5.60
CA LEU A 60 -9.12 -8.49 -5.72
C LEU A 60 -7.92 -7.82 -5.06
N SER A 61 -7.56 -8.26 -3.87
CA SER A 61 -6.55 -7.61 -3.04
C SER A 61 -5.21 -8.32 -3.15
N VAL A 62 -4.21 -7.65 -3.70
CA VAL A 62 -2.91 -8.23 -4.03
C VAL A 62 -1.81 -7.57 -3.21
N ARG A 63 -1.11 -8.36 -2.42
CA ARG A 63 0.16 -8.03 -1.77
C ARG A 63 1.31 -8.59 -2.59
N PHE A 64 2.44 -7.93 -2.61
CA PHE A 64 3.62 -8.41 -3.32
C PHE A 64 4.89 -8.11 -2.52
N ASN A 65 5.93 -8.86 -2.77
CA ASN A 65 7.26 -8.60 -2.26
C ASN A 65 8.02 -7.66 -3.19
N PHE A 66 8.56 -6.58 -2.63
CA PHE A 66 9.47 -5.72 -3.37
C PHE A 66 10.69 -6.51 -3.85
N ARG A 67 11.40 -5.96 -4.84
CA ARG A 67 12.66 -6.53 -5.35
C ARG A 67 13.63 -6.85 -4.22
N GLY A 68 14.28 -8.00 -4.29
CA GLY A 68 15.22 -8.50 -3.29
C GLY A 68 14.57 -9.06 -2.02
N VAL A 69 13.22 -9.14 -1.96
CA VAL A 69 12.48 -9.70 -0.81
C VAL A 69 11.83 -11.02 -1.20
N GLY A 70 11.91 -12.01 -0.31
CA GLY A 70 11.34 -13.34 -0.56
C GLY A 70 11.92 -13.97 -1.82
N THR A 71 11.07 -14.34 -2.77
CA THR A 71 11.50 -14.87 -4.07
C THR A 71 11.49 -13.83 -5.19
N SER A 72 11.19 -12.55 -4.89
CA SER A 72 11.27 -11.46 -5.86
C SER A 72 12.70 -11.18 -6.27
N SER A 73 12.96 -11.05 -7.57
CA SER A 73 14.26 -10.77 -8.16
C SER A 73 14.75 -9.35 -7.89
N GLY A 74 16.03 -9.08 -8.17
CA GLY A 74 16.62 -7.75 -8.06
C GLY A 74 17.10 -7.41 -6.66
N THR A 75 17.36 -6.13 -6.45
CA THR A 75 17.85 -5.55 -5.20
C THR A 75 17.12 -4.24 -4.92
N TYR A 76 17.08 -3.82 -3.66
CA TYR A 76 16.53 -2.54 -3.24
C TYR A 76 17.09 -1.38 -4.07
N ASP A 77 16.21 -0.48 -4.52
CA ASP A 77 16.52 0.62 -5.45
C ASP A 77 15.83 1.94 -5.04
N GLU A 78 15.85 2.24 -3.76
CA GLU A 78 15.40 3.52 -3.16
C GLU A 78 13.99 3.98 -3.57
N GLY A 79 13.12 3.04 -3.91
CA GLY A 79 11.75 3.29 -4.36
C GLY A 79 11.62 3.60 -5.85
N ILE A 80 12.71 3.63 -6.61
CA ILE A 80 12.67 3.81 -8.07
C ILE A 80 12.22 2.50 -8.71
N GLY A 81 13.02 1.47 -8.55
CA GLY A 81 12.73 0.17 -9.11
C GLY A 81 11.52 -0.50 -8.48
N GLU A 82 11.26 -0.29 -7.18
CA GLU A 82 10.07 -0.79 -6.49
C GLU A 82 8.79 -0.21 -7.12
N THR A 83 8.83 1.05 -7.57
CA THR A 83 7.73 1.69 -8.30
C THR A 83 7.52 1.05 -9.68
N GLU A 84 8.60 0.79 -10.42
CA GLU A 84 8.50 0.14 -11.73
C GLU A 84 7.97 -1.30 -11.61
N ASP A 85 8.38 -2.04 -10.59
CA ASP A 85 7.85 -3.39 -10.33
C ASP A 85 6.36 -3.36 -9.98
N ALA A 86 5.92 -2.40 -9.16
CA ALA A 86 4.50 -2.22 -8.82
C ALA A 86 3.65 -1.91 -10.07
N LEU A 87 4.14 -1.04 -10.96
CA LEU A 87 3.49 -0.72 -12.23
C LEU A 87 3.41 -1.93 -13.15
N ALA A 88 4.50 -2.70 -13.28
CA ALA A 88 4.53 -3.92 -14.08
C ALA A 88 3.52 -4.95 -13.56
N LEU A 89 3.43 -5.13 -12.23
CA LEU A 89 2.45 -6.00 -11.61
C LEU A 89 1.01 -5.54 -11.87
N LEU A 90 0.73 -4.24 -11.81
CA LEU A 90 -0.59 -3.70 -12.15
C LEU A 90 -0.95 -3.96 -13.62
N GLU A 91 -0.03 -3.78 -14.55
CA GLU A 91 -0.25 -4.11 -15.96
C GLU A 91 -0.51 -5.61 -16.17
N PHE A 92 0.23 -6.47 -15.48
CA PHE A 92 -0.03 -7.92 -15.48
C PHE A 92 -1.44 -8.23 -14.99
N LEU A 93 -1.85 -7.62 -13.86
CA LEU A 93 -3.19 -7.81 -13.29
C LEU A 93 -4.30 -7.30 -14.21
N LYS A 94 -4.15 -6.13 -14.82
CA LYS A 94 -5.10 -5.60 -15.81
C LYS A 94 -5.28 -6.52 -17.03
N LYS A 95 -4.18 -7.07 -17.54
CA LYS A 95 -4.22 -8.02 -18.66
C LYS A 95 -4.96 -9.32 -18.30
N ARG A 96 -4.77 -9.79 -17.06
CA ARG A 96 -5.34 -11.04 -16.58
C ARG A 96 -6.81 -10.92 -16.17
N GLU A 97 -7.16 -9.81 -15.48
CA GLU A 97 -8.45 -9.61 -14.80
C GLU A 97 -9.40 -8.66 -15.56
N GLY A 98 -8.89 -7.99 -16.59
CA GLY A 98 -9.62 -6.93 -17.29
C GLY A 98 -9.40 -5.54 -16.69
N ASN A 99 -10.01 -4.53 -17.30
CA ASN A 99 -9.87 -3.14 -16.93
C ASN A 99 -10.79 -2.77 -15.75
N LEU A 100 -10.48 -3.30 -14.57
CA LEU A 100 -11.20 -3.01 -13.32
C LEU A 100 -10.66 -1.73 -12.67
N PRO A 101 -11.48 -1.01 -11.88
CA PRO A 101 -11.02 0.12 -11.04
C PRO A 101 -9.84 -0.28 -10.16
N LEU A 102 -8.90 0.63 -9.98
CA LEU A 102 -7.70 0.39 -9.18
C LEU A 102 -7.76 1.11 -7.84
N ALA A 103 -7.28 0.44 -6.81
CA ALA A 103 -7.00 1.01 -5.51
C ALA A 103 -5.55 0.73 -5.11
N LEU A 104 -4.92 1.66 -4.41
CA LEU A 104 -3.56 1.54 -3.92
C LEU A 104 -3.54 1.63 -2.41
N ALA A 105 -2.73 0.81 -1.76
CA ALA A 105 -2.50 0.94 -0.33
C ALA A 105 -1.05 0.66 0.02
N GLY A 106 -0.50 1.38 1.00
CA GLY A 106 0.87 1.17 1.40
C GLY A 106 1.14 1.57 2.85
N PHE A 107 2.08 0.88 3.48
CA PHE A 107 2.56 1.17 4.82
C PHE A 107 4.01 1.64 4.78
N SER A 108 4.29 2.76 5.45
CA SER A 108 5.65 3.31 5.62
C SER A 108 6.35 3.53 4.27
N PHE A 109 7.46 2.86 3.98
CA PHE A 109 8.12 2.88 2.66
C PHE A 109 7.16 2.46 1.54
N GLY A 110 6.30 1.47 1.77
CA GLY A 110 5.25 1.10 0.81
C GLY A 110 4.27 2.24 0.52
N GLY A 111 4.01 3.12 1.49
CA GLY A 111 3.24 4.34 1.29
C GLY A 111 3.94 5.32 0.35
N PHE A 112 5.25 5.50 0.48
CA PHE A 112 6.05 6.29 -0.45
C PHE A 112 6.01 5.72 -1.87
N VAL A 113 6.22 4.41 -2.03
CA VAL A 113 6.14 3.75 -3.35
C VAL A 113 4.75 3.92 -3.96
N GLN A 114 3.68 3.72 -3.18
CA GLN A 114 2.31 3.87 -3.69
C GLN A 114 1.95 5.31 -4.05
N ALA A 115 2.49 6.31 -3.37
CA ALA A 115 2.35 7.72 -3.77
C ALA A 115 3.02 7.98 -5.14
N LYS A 116 4.17 7.37 -5.42
CA LYS A 116 4.82 7.43 -6.75
C LYS A 116 4.00 6.71 -7.82
N VAL A 117 3.45 5.55 -7.51
CA VAL A 117 2.56 4.80 -8.42
C VAL A 117 1.30 5.61 -8.72
N ALA A 118 0.67 6.24 -7.71
CA ALA A 118 -0.53 7.05 -7.86
C ALA A 118 -0.33 8.23 -8.82
N ASN A 119 0.87 8.75 -8.95
CA ASN A 119 1.19 9.82 -9.93
C ASN A 119 1.35 9.32 -11.37
N ARG A 120 1.33 8.01 -11.59
CA ARG A 120 1.56 7.39 -12.91
C ARG A 120 0.36 6.64 -13.46
N ILE A 121 -0.66 6.43 -12.64
CA ILE A 121 -1.89 5.72 -13.00
C ILE A 121 -3.12 6.42 -12.41
N GLU A 122 -4.28 6.15 -12.98
CA GLU A 122 -5.55 6.48 -12.35
C GLU A 122 -5.91 5.40 -11.31
N ALA A 123 -5.99 5.80 -10.05
CA ALA A 123 -6.52 4.98 -8.95
C ALA A 123 -7.73 5.70 -8.36
N GLU A 124 -8.83 4.98 -8.12
CA GLU A 124 -10.03 5.56 -7.53
C GLU A 124 -9.88 5.81 -6.02
N LYS A 125 -9.04 5.03 -5.34
CA LYS A 125 -8.80 5.11 -3.91
C LYS A 125 -7.33 4.88 -3.58
N VAL A 126 -6.79 5.68 -2.67
CA VAL A 126 -5.44 5.54 -2.15
C VAL A 126 -5.47 5.54 -0.63
N ALA A 127 -4.88 4.55 0.03
CA ALA A 127 -4.74 4.49 1.49
C ALA A 127 -3.26 4.45 1.88
N LEU A 128 -2.78 5.48 2.53
CA LEU A 128 -1.40 5.55 3.01
C LEU A 128 -1.38 5.51 4.54
N VAL A 129 -0.74 4.49 5.09
CA VAL A 129 -0.59 4.29 6.53
C VAL A 129 0.83 4.64 6.92
N ALA A 130 1.00 5.65 7.77
CA ALA A 130 2.30 6.16 8.21
C ALA A 130 3.32 6.27 7.06
N PRO A 131 2.98 6.94 5.93
CA PRO A 131 3.89 7.04 4.78
C PRO A 131 5.22 7.65 5.20
N ALA A 132 6.31 7.23 4.54
CA ALA A 132 7.67 7.56 4.94
C ALA A 132 8.09 9.02 4.59
N VAL A 133 7.21 9.99 4.87
CA VAL A 133 7.49 11.43 4.71
C VAL A 133 8.64 11.86 5.63
N GLY A 134 9.40 12.86 5.24
CA GLY A 134 10.59 13.28 5.99
C GLY A 134 11.79 12.33 5.86
N LYS A 135 11.57 11.09 5.43
CA LYS A 135 12.65 10.12 5.10
C LYS A 135 12.89 10.03 3.60
N TYR A 136 11.83 10.20 2.82
CA TYR A 136 11.83 10.18 1.36
C TYR A 136 11.07 11.39 0.84
N ASP A 137 11.37 11.76 -0.39
CA ASP A 137 10.59 12.78 -1.13
C ASP A 137 9.30 12.15 -1.64
N VAL A 138 8.30 12.07 -0.74
CA VAL A 138 6.98 11.54 -1.04
C VAL A 138 6.22 12.53 -1.91
N PRO A 139 5.88 12.17 -3.18
CA PRO A 139 5.20 13.10 -4.06
C PRO A 139 3.78 13.40 -3.60
N GLU A 140 3.22 14.52 -4.08
CA GLU A 140 1.81 14.86 -3.90
C GLU A 140 0.90 13.75 -4.45
N VAL A 141 -0.23 13.50 -3.78
CA VAL A 141 -1.25 12.54 -4.21
C VAL A 141 -2.55 13.30 -4.49
N LYS A 142 -3.09 13.18 -5.71
CA LYS A 142 -4.27 13.94 -6.17
C LYS A 142 -5.58 13.14 -6.11
N GLN A 143 -5.49 11.84 -5.89
CA GLN A 143 -6.61 10.92 -5.81
C GLN A 143 -7.39 11.09 -4.50
N ASP A 144 -8.52 10.39 -4.37
CA ASP A 144 -9.23 10.22 -3.09
C ASP A 144 -8.30 9.49 -2.10
N LEU A 145 -7.74 10.26 -1.15
CA LEU A 145 -6.66 9.84 -0.27
C LEU A 145 -7.10 9.70 1.17
N LEU A 146 -6.96 8.50 1.72
CA LEU A 146 -7.05 8.23 3.13
C LEU A 146 -5.66 8.19 3.75
N LEU A 147 -5.35 9.16 4.62
CA LEU A 147 -4.13 9.18 5.44
C LEU A 147 -4.43 8.69 6.85
N ILE A 148 -3.67 7.70 7.33
CA ILE A 148 -3.78 7.17 8.68
C ILE A 148 -2.41 7.22 9.35
N HIS A 149 -2.34 7.71 10.60
CA HIS A 149 -1.08 7.81 11.33
C HIS A 149 -1.25 7.51 12.81
N GLY A 150 -0.20 7.02 13.44
CA GLY A 150 -0.14 6.88 14.89
C GLY A 150 0.29 8.19 15.56
N GLU A 151 -0.38 8.57 16.65
CA GLU A 151 0.01 9.76 17.42
C GLU A 151 1.42 9.68 17.97
N GLU A 152 1.82 8.48 18.43
CA GLU A 152 3.13 8.19 19.04
C GLU A 152 4.05 7.43 18.06
N ASP A 153 3.98 7.77 16.77
CA ASP A 153 4.86 7.19 15.76
C ASP A 153 6.31 7.64 16.00
N GLU A 154 7.14 6.71 16.42
CA GLU A 154 8.54 6.90 16.74
C GLU A 154 9.48 6.81 15.54
N VAL A 155 8.97 6.40 14.37
CA VAL A 155 9.75 6.23 13.14
C VAL A 155 9.52 7.41 12.19
N ILE A 156 8.26 7.77 11.98
CA ILE A 156 7.83 8.91 11.16
C ILE A 156 7.07 9.86 12.08
N PRO A 157 7.65 10.97 12.52
CA PRO A 157 6.97 11.93 13.39
C PRO A 157 5.66 12.43 12.77
N LEU A 158 4.59 12.51 13.57
CA LEU A 158 3.29 13.02 13.10
C LEU A 158 3.41 14.45 12.56
N SER A 159 4.34 15.26 13.08
CA SER A 159 4.65 16.59 12.56
C SER A 159 5.03 16.58 11.08
N ASP A 160 5.87 15.62 10.68
CA ASP A 160 6.36 15.51 9.31
C ASP A 160 5.19 15.17 8.36
N LEU A 161 4.26 14.31 8.80
CA LEU A 161 3.05 14.04 8.03
C LEU A 161 2.17 15.29 7.89
N PHE A 162 1.99 16.07 8.96
CA PHE A 162 1.23 17.33 8.88
C PHE A 162 1.90 18.35 7.96
N GLU A 163 3.21 18.45 7.96
CA GLU A 163 3.96 19.34 7.05
C GLU A 163 3.77 18.94 5.60
N TRP A 164 3.76 17.64 5.31
CA TRP A 164 3.50 17.11 3.97
C TRP A 164 2.03 17.25 3.54
N ALA A 165 1.08 16.96 4.43
CA ALA A 165 -0.35 16.95 4.10
C ALA A 165 -0.98 18.34 3.98
N ARG A 166 -0.54 19.31 4.81
CA ARG A 166 -1.15 20.64 4.92
C ARG A 166 -1.15 21.43 3.61
N PRO A 167 -0.04 21.55 2.87
CA PRO A 167 -0.04 22.28 1.60
C PRO A 167 -0.98 21.67 0.55
N GLN A 168 -1.24 20.37 0.65
CA GLN A 168 -2.10 19.62 -0.27
C GLN A 168 -3.58 19.62 0.17
N GLY A 169 -3.88 20.11 1.37
CA GLY A 169 -5.24 20.13 1.90
C GLY A 169 -5.77 18.76 2.34
N HIS A 170 -4.90 17.78 2.55
CA HIS A 170 -5.33 16.43 2.95
C HIS A 170 -5.72 16.36 4.43
N ALA A 171 -6.83 15.68 4.71
CA ALA A 171 -7.20 15.29 6.06
C ALA A 171 -6.32 14.11 6.55
N VAL A 172 -6.02 14.09 7.85
CA VAL A 172 -5.25 13.02 8.49
C VAL A 172 -6.07 12.37 9.60
N THR A 173 -6.25 11.06 9.52
CA THR A 173 -6.82 10.27 10.62
C THR A 173 -5.72 9.84 11.57
N VAL A 174 -5.71 10.41 12.78
CA VAL A 174 -4.73 10.09 13.81
C VAL A 174 -5.32 9.11 14.81
N LEU A 175 -4.59 8.03 15.12
CA LEU A 175 -4.96 7.08 16.15
C LEU A 175 -4.23 7.45 17.46
N PRO A 176 -4.95 7.89 18.49
CA PRO A 176 -4.35 8.24 19.78
C PRO A 176 -3.57 7.07 20.41
N GLY A 177 -2.37 7.32 20.88
CA GLY A 177 -1.49 6.35 21.53
C GLY A 177 -1.01 5.20 20.62
N ALA A 178 -1.17 5.32 19.30
CA ALA A 178 -0.66 4.31 18.38
C ALA A 178 0.79 4.63 17.96
N SER A 179 1.65 3.60 18.01
CA SER A 179 3.02 3.64 17.48
C SER A 179 3.05 3.41 15.97
N HIS A 180 4.24 3.46 15.35
CA HIS A 180 4.43 3.20 13.92
C HIS A 180 3.82 1.86 13.46
N PHE A 181 3.97 0.81 14.26
CA PHE A 181 3.51 -0.53 13.90
C PHE A 181 2.07 -0.86 14.32
N PHE A 182 1.33 0.10 14.87
CA PHE A 182 -0.07 -0.05 15.26
C PHE A 182 -0.34 -1.29 16.15
N HIS A 183 0.57 -1.61 17.07
CA HIS A 183 0.43 -2.75 17.99
C HIS A 183 -0.89 -2.65 18.77
N GLY A 184 -1.69 -3.74 18.72
CA GLY A 184 -3.00 -3.78 19.36
C GLY A 184 -4.09 -2.94 18.69
N ARG A 185 -3.80 -2.26 17.56
CA ARG A 185 -4.72 -1.35 16.85
C ARG A 185 -5.13 -1.82 15.44
N LEU A 186 -4.72 -3.03 15.01
CA LEU A 186 -4.97 -3.51 13.65
C LEU A 186 -6.46 -3.65 13.31
N ALA A 187 -7.30 -4.03 14.28
CA ALA A 187 -8.75 -4.11 14.09
C ALA A 187 -9.35 -2.70 13.86
N GLN A 188 -8.87 -1.70 14.60
CA GLN A 188 -9.27 -0.30 14.43
C GLN A 188 -8.80 0.25 13.08
N LEU A 189 -7.55 -0.02 12.69
CA LEU A 189 -7.01 0.33 11.37
C LEU A 189 -7.88 -0.23 10.25
N LYS A 190 -8.21 -1.54 10.32
CA LYS A 190 -9.09 -2.19 9.34
C LYS A 190 -10.45 -1.48 9.25
N LYS A 191 -11.08 -1.21 10.41
CA LYS A 191 -12.37 -0.54 10.47
C LYS A 191 -12.33 0.83 9.80
N ILE A 192 -11.30 1.64 10.07
CA ILE A 192 -11.13 2.96 9.45
C ILE A 192 -11.07 2.85 7.93
N VAL A 193 -10.25 1.95 7.38
CA VAL A 193 -10.14 1.77 5.93
C VAL A 193 -11.46 1.33 5.31
N VAL A 194 -12.15 0.36 5.93
CA VAL A 194 -13.43 -0.13 5.42
C VAL A 194 -14.49 0.97 5.47
N ASP A 195 -14.65 1.65 6.61
CA ASP A 195 -15.66 2.69 6.77
C ASP A 195 -15.43 3.91 5.85
N SER A 196 -14.16 4.25 5.58
CA SER A 196 -13.81 5.38 4.71
C SER A 196 -14.08 5.11 3.23
N PHE A 197 -14.02 3.85 2.80
CA PHE A 197 -14.18 3.47 1.39
C PHE A 197 -15.44 2.65 1.09
N LYS A 198 -16.26 2.44 2.09
CA LYS A 198 -17.59 1.83 1.92
C LYS A 198 -18.53 2.85 1.30
N ASP A 199 -19.19 2.45 0.21
CA ASP A 199 -20.26 3.24 -0.44
C ASP A 199 -21.54 3.24 0.40
#